data_6f0dd32ba66691134547746621b1890e
#
_entry.id   6f0dd32ba66691134547746621b1890e
#
_cell.length_a   1.000
_cell.length_b   1.000
_cell.length_c   1.000
_cell.angle_alpha   90.00
_cell.angle_beta   90.00
_cell.angle_gamma   90.00
#
_symmetry.space_group_name_H-M   'P 1'
#
loop_
_entity.id
_entity.type
_entity.pdbx_description
1 polymer ?
#
loop_
_entity_poly.entity_id
_entity_poly.type
_entity_poly.pdbx_seq_one_letter_code
_entity_poly.pdbx_strand_id
1 'polypeptide(L)'
;MYKILVSDPIAKDGLQTLLDDPDFEVDIDTGLSPDELIEKIKAYDGLIIRSQTQVTPEVIEAAENLKIIARAGVGVDNIDRDAATKHGVLVINAPDGNTISATEHSMAMILAMARQIPDANQSLKEGKWNRSQFKGTELYHKTLGIIGTGRIGLGVAKRAKSFGMKIIAFDPYLTAEKAKELDIERASVDEIAQRADFVTVHTPLTPKTKGLINADFFAQAKPNLQIINVARGGIIDEQALVDALDKGLIARAAIDVFEHEPATDSPLTKHDKIVVT
;
A
#
# COMPACT_ATOMS: atom_id res chain seq x y z
N MET A 1 22.10 -18.71 -23.75
CA MET A 1 21.96 -18.67 -22.28
C MET A 1 21.72 -17.22 -21.91
N TYR A 2 20.63 -16.92 -21.21
CA TYR A 2 20.28 -15.57 -20.79
C TYR A 2 20.80 -15.32 -19.38
N LYS A 3 21.37 -14.14 -19.13
CA LYS A 3 21.86 -13.74 -17.82
C LYS A 3 20.80 -12.94 -17.06
N ILE A 4 20.44 -13.42 -15.87
CA ILE A 4 19.40 -12.82 -15.03
C ILE A 4 20.03 -12.33 -13.70
N LEU A 5 19.86 -11.04 -13.40
CA LEU A 5 20.24 -10.48 -12.11
C LEU A 5 19.01 -10.45 -11.19
N VAL A 6 19.15 -10.96 -9.97
CA VAL A 6 18.18 -10.82 -8.88
C VAL A 6 18.77 -9.87 -7.85
N SER A 7 18.28 -8.63 -7.79
CA SER A 7 18.85 -7.56 -6.96
C SER A 7 18.14 -7.31 -5.64
N ASP A 8 17.01 -7.97 -5.41
CA ASP A 8 16.28 -7.92 -4.13
C ASP A 8 16.12 -9.32 -3.53
N PRO A 9 15.98 -9.44 -2.20
CA PRO A 9 15.77 -10.73 -1.55
C PRO A 9 14.46 -11.40 -2.02
N ILE A 10 14.57 -12.57 -2.63
CA ILE A 10 13.46 -13.42 -3.10
C ILE A 10 13.70 -14.84 -2.57
N ALA A 11 12.63 -15.49 -2.11
CA ALA A 11 12.71 -16.86 -1.66
C ALA A 11 13.19 -17.79 -2.80
N LYS A 12 14.11 -18.71 -2.50
CA LYS A 12 14.68 -19.61 -3.52
C LYS A 12 13.63 -20.40 -4.27
N ASP A 13 12.58 -20.86 -3.59
CA ASP A 13 11.47 -21.58 -4.22
C ASP A 13 10.80 -20.78 -5.34
N GLY A 14 10.76 -19.44 -5.19
CA GLY A 14 10.24 -18.54 -6.23
C GLY A 14 11.15 -18.39 -7.45
N LEU A 15 12.41 -18.76 -7.33
CA LEU A 15 13.41 -18.72 -8.41
C LEU A 15 13.72 -20.11 -8.99
N GLN A 16 13.19 -21.19 -8.37
CA GLN A 16 13.63 -22.54 -8.64
C GLN A 16 13.48 -22.90 -10.14
N THR A 17 12.40 -22.49 -10.77
CA THR A 17 12.17 -22.74 -12.20
C THR A 17 13.26 -22.14 -13.09
N LEU A 18 13.77 -20.95 -12.74
CA LEU A 18 14.86 -20.29 -13.47
C LEU A 18 16.21 -20.91 -13.14
N LEU A 19 16.41 -21.34 -11.88
CA LEU A 19 17.67 -21.95 -11.43
C LEU A 19 17.88 -23.36 -12.02
N ASP A 20 16.80 -24.09 -12.31
CA ASP A 20 16.85 -25.44 -12.85
C ASP A 20 16.88 -25.46 -14.39
N ASP A 21 16.62 -24.32 -15.05
CA ASP A 21 16.59 -24.23 -16.50
C ASP A 21 17.97 -23.84 -17.07
N PRO A 22 18.58 -24.72 -17.91
CA PRO A 22 19.92 -24.50 -18.46
C PRO A 22 20.02 -23.31 -19.43
N ASP A 23 18.92 -22.74 -19.86
CA ASP A 23 18.90 -21.56 -20.72
C ASP A 23 19.16 -20.25 -19.94
N PHE A 24 19.13 -20.31 -18.60
CA PHE A 24 19.34 -19.15 -17.73
C PHE A 24 20.57 -19.31 -16.83
N GLU A 25 21.35 -18.24 -16.74
CA GLU A 25 22.39 -18.03 -15.74
C GLU A 25 21.86 -16.98 -14.73
N VAL A 26 21.60 -17.40 -13.49
CA VAL A 26 20.94 -16.55 -12.49
C VAL A 26 21.94 -16.13 -11.42
N ASP A 27 22.22 -14.84 -11.36
CA ASP A 27 23.01 -14.20 -10.31
C ASP A 27 22.11 -13.58 -9.26
N ILE A 28 22.31 -13.95 -7.99
CA ILE A 28 21.61 -13.34 -6.85
C ILE A 28 22.61 -12.45 -6.13
N ASP A 29 22.43 -11.13 -6.28
CA ASP A 29 23.29 -10.12 -5.67
C ASP A 29 22.42 -8.97 -5.16
N THR A 30 22.15 -8.99 -3.87
CA THR A 30 21.17 -8.11 -3.22
C THR A 30 21.83 -7.01 -2.42
N GLY A 31 21.13 -5.86 -2.31
CA GLY A 31 21.64 -4.73 -1.53
C GLY A 31 22.66 -3.87 -2.30
N LEU A 32 22.64 -3.94 -3.62
CA LEU A 32 23.46 -3.09 -4.48
C LEU A 32 23.08 -1.61 -4.30
N SER A 33 24.09 -0.76 -4.18
CA SER A 33 23.89 0.69 -4.32
C SER A 33 23.46 1.05 -5.76
N PRO A 34 22.89 2.24 -5.99
CA PRO A 34 22.52 2.68 -7.34
C PRO A 34 23.68 2.60 -8.35
N ASP A 35 24.89 3.02 -7.96
CA ASP A 35 26.05 3.01 -8.83
C ASP A 35 26.53 1.58 -9.14
N GLU A 36 26.51 0.69 -8.15
CA GLU A 36 26.85 -0.73 -8.33
C GLU A 36 25.84 -1.42 -9.25
N LEU A 37 24.56 -1.10 -9.13
CA LEU A 37 23.51 -1.63 -10.01
C LEU A 37 23.73 -1.18 -11.46
N ILE A 38 24.01 0.12 -11.69
CA ILE A 38 24.31 0.67 -13.02
C ILE A 38 25.49 -0.04 -13.68
N GLU A 39 26.57 -0.29 -12.94
CA GLU A 39 27.73 -0.99 -13.48
C GLU A 39 27.43 -2.48 -13.75
N LYS A 40 26.73 -3.13 -12.84
CA LYS A 40 26.47 -4.56 -12.93
C LYS A 40 25.47 -4.93 -14.01
N ILE A 41 24.40 -4.13 -14.18
CA ILE A 41 23.28 -4.45 -15.08
C ILE A 41 23.69 -4.56 -16.57
N LYS A 42 24.78 -3.96 -16.96
CA LYS A 42 25.29 -3.94 -18.34
C LYS A 42 25.44 -5.34 -18.96
N ALA A 43 25.69 -6.35 -18.12
CA ALA A 43 25.96 -7.72 -18.55
C ALA A 43 24.70 -8.61 -18.60
N TYR A 44 23.52 -8.12 -18.23
CA TYR A 44 22.35 -8.95 -18.02
C TYR A 44 21.23 -8.72 -19.06
N ASP A 45 20.53 -9.81 -19.38
CA ASP A 45 19.35 -9.81 -20.25
C ASP A 45 18.05 -9.58 -19.47
N GLY A 46 18.02 -9.91 -18.18
CA GLY A 46 16.85 -9.75 -17.31
C GLY A 46 17.22 -9.28 -15.92
N LEU A 47 16.29 -8.53 -15.32
CA LEU A 47 16.41 -8.02 -13.95
C LEU A 47 15.17 -8.43 -13.15
N ILE A 48 15.37 -9.10 -12.00
CA ILE A 48 14.29 -9.45 -11.08
C ILE A 48 14.46 -8.64 -9.80
N ILE A 49 13.39 -7.93 -9.43
CA ILE A 49 13.39 -7.01 -8.28
C ILE A 49 12.15 -7.21 -7.40
N ARG A 50 12.16 -6.58 -6.23
CA ARG A 50 10.98 -6.32 -5.39
C ARG A 50 10.81 -4.82 -5.16
N SER A 51 10.81 -4.37 -3.90
CA SER A 51 10.53 -2.98 -3.53
C SER A 51 11.77 -2.16 -3.20
N GLN A 52 12.93 -2.77 -2.95
CA GLN A 52 14.13 -2.06 -2.51
C GLN A 52 14.88 -1.44 -3.70
N THR A 53 15.07 -2.21 -4.77
CA THR A 53 15.75 -1.75 -5.97
C THR A 53 14.93 -0.69 -6.71
N GLN A 54 15.55 0.46 -6.99
CA GLN A 54 14.98 1.50 -7.84
C GLN A 54 15.56 1.37 -9.25
N VAL A 55 14.71 1.16 -10.24
CA VAL A 55 15.12 1.05 -11.64
C VAL A 55 14.86 2.39 -12.33
N THR A 56 15.83 3.27 -12.18
CA THR A 56 15.80 4.64 -12.72
C THR A 56 16.10 4.65 -14.23
N PRO A 57 15.88 5.80 -14.94
CA PRO A 57 16.31 5.93 -16.34
C PRO A 57 17.77 5.57 -16.55
N GLU A 58 18.67 6.00 -15.63
CA GLU A 58 20.11 5.76 -15.74
C GLU A 58 20.46 4.27 -15.68
N VAL A 59 19.74 3.49 -14.86
CA VAL A 59 19.89 2.02 -14.79
C VAL A 59 19.49 1.39 -16.12
N ILE A 60 18.39 1.84 -16.71
CA ILE A 60 17.86 1.30 -17.98
C ILE A 60 18.78 1.70 -19.15
N GLU A 61 19.25 2.94 -19.18
CA GLU A 61 20.16 3.44 -20.21
C GLU A 61 21.52 2.71 -20.19
N ALA A 62 22.01 2.32 -19.02
CA ALA A 62 23.23 1.56 -18.89
C ALA A 62 23.09 0.08 -19.30
N ALA A 63 21.86 -0.45 -19.33
CA ALA A 63 21.57 -1.86 -19.52
C ALA A 63 21.40 -2.24 -21.02
N GLU A 64 22.50 -2.25 -21.77
CA GLU A 64 22.50 -2.45 -23.22
C GLU A 64 21.82 -3.75 -23.70
N ASN A 65 21.85 -4.81 -22.88
CA ASN A 65 21.31 -6.13 -23.24
C ASN A 65 19.94 -6.41 -22.60
N LEU A 66 19.44 -5.54 -21.73
CA LEU A 66 18.26 -5.80 -20.92
C LEU A 66 17.01 -5.90 -21.79
N LYS A 67 16.27 -6.99 -21.64
CA LYS A 67 15.04 -7.28 -22.38
C LYS A 67 13.80 -7.24 -21.49
N ILE A 68 14.00 -7.56 -20.21
CA ILE A 68 12.87 -7.71 -19.27
C ILE A 68 13.25 -7.28 -17.85
N ILE A 69 12.32 -6.58 -17.22
CA ILE A 69 12.34 -6.30 -15.77
C ILE A 69 11.13 -6.98 -15.17
N ALA A 70 11.34 -7.93 -14.25
CA ALA A 70 10.29 -8.65 -13.55
C ALA A 70 10.23 -8.21 -12.09
N ARG A 71 9.09 -7.65 -11.65
CA ARG A 71 8.89 -7.30 -10.24
C ARG A 71 8.11 -8.39 -9.51
N ALA A 72 8.74 -9.02 -8.54
CA ALA A 72 8.08 -9.96 -7.63
C ALA A 72 7.21 -9.21 -6.61
N GLY A 73 6.12 -8.61 -7.10
CA GLY A 73 5.15 -7.82 -6.37
C GLY A 73 4.12 -7.17 -7.28
N VAL A 74 3.18 -6.42 -6.71
CA VAL A 74 2.03 -5.86 -7.46
C VAL A 74 2.33 -4.48 -8.07
N GLY A 75 2.82 -3.52 -7.27
CA GLY A 75 3.15 -2.19 -7.77
C GLY A 75 4.40 -2.22 -8.66
N VAL A 76 4.59 -1.19 -9.47
CA VAL A 76 5.76 -1.00 -10.33
C VAL A 76 6.30 0.43 -10.21
N ASP A 77 6.05 1.05 -9.07
CA ASP A 77 6.35 2.47 -8.81
C ASP A 77 7.85 2.74 -8.76
N ASN A 78 8.64 1.72 -8.45
CA ASN A 78 10.10 1.74 -8.41
C ASN A 78 10.76 1.43 -9.76
N ILE A 79 10.01 1.43 -10.86
CA ILE A 79 10.52 1.21 -12.23
C ILE A 79 10.09 2.38 -13.11
N ASP A 80 11.05 3.04 -13.77
CA ASP A 80 10.73 4.03 -14.80
C ASP A 80 10.22 3.33 -16.06
N ARG A 81 8.89 3.29 -16.20
CA ARG A 81 8.24 2.61 -17.32
C ARG A 81 8.38 3.36 -18.65
N ASP A 82 8.54 4.68 -18.60
CA ASP A 82 8.70 5.49 -19.81
C ASP A 82 10.08 5.25 -20.40
N ALA A 83 11.13 5.21 -19.56
CA ALA A 83 12.46 4.81 -19.97
C ALA A 83 12.48 3.36 -20.49
N ALA A 84 11.86 2.41 -19.76
CA ALA A 84 11.76 1.01 -20.20
C ALA A 84 11.11 0.90 -21.59
N THR A 85 10.00 1.61 -21.81
CA THR A 85 9.30 1.62 -23.10
C THR A 85 10.18 2.18 -24.22
N LYS A 86 10.91 3.29 -23.98
CA LYS A 86 11.84 3.89 -24.96
C LYS A 86 12.94 2.90 -25.38
N HIS A 87 13.44 2.10 -24.43
CA HIS A 87 14.53 1.15 -24.66
C HIS A 87 14.02 -0.25 -25.10
N GLY A 88 12.71 -0.43 -25.27
CA GLY A 88 12.12 -1.71 -25.67
C GLY A 88 12.20 -2.79 -24.60
N VAL A 89 12.33 -2.40 -23.33
CA VAL A 89 12.42 -3.32 -22.18
C VAL A 89 11.01 -3.64 -21.69
N LEU A 90 10.68 -4.93 -21.61
CA LEU A 90 9.40 -5.39 -21.09
C LEU A 90 9.37 -5.30 -19.56
N VAL A 91 8.34 -4.69 -19.00
CA VAL A 91 8.11 -4.65 -17.54
C VAL A 91 6.94 -5.56 -17.19
N ILE A 92 7.19 -6.57 -16.35
CA ILE A 92 6.17 -7.49 -15.84
C ILE A 92 6.12 -7.46 -14.31
N ASN A 93 4.97 -7.83 -13.76
CA ASN A 93 4.75 -7.90 -12.32
C ASN A 93 3.92 -9.13 -11.95
N ALA A 94 3.76 -9.37 -10.64
CA ALA A 94 2.90 -10.41 -10.09
C ALA A 94 1.62 -9.78 -9.51
N PRO A 95 0.59 -9.51 -10.34
CA PRO A 95 -0.55 -8.66 -9.96
C PRO A 95 -1.44 -9.25 -8.87
N ASP A 96 -1.36 -10.55 -8.61
CA ASP A 96 -2.13 -11.26 -7.58
C ASP A 96 -1.29 -11.65 -6.35
N GLY A 97 0.03 -11.44 -6.41
CA GLY A 97 1.01 -12.00 -5.45
C GLY A 97 0.78 -11.60 -3.99
N ASN A 98 0.19 -10.44 -3.73
CA ASN A 98 -0.11 -9.98 -2.36
C ASN A 98 -1.59 -9.61 -2.15
N THR A 99 -2.48 -9.92 -3.09
CA THR A 99 -3.89 -9.48 -3.00
C THR A 99 -4.55 -9.94 -1.70
N ILE A 100 -4.36 -11.19 -1.32
CA ILE A 100 -4.96 -11.75 -0.10
C ILE A 100 -4.29 -11.17 1.15
N SER A 101 -2.97 -11.19 1.22
CA SER A 101 -2.22 -10.69 2.38
C SER A 101 -2.46 -9.21 2.64
N ALA A 102 -2.44 -8.36 1.62
CA ALA A 102 -2.73 -6.94 1.76
C ALA A 102 -4.20 -6.68 2.18
N THR A 103 -5.13 -7.48 1.65
CA THR A 103 -6.54 -7.41 2.07
C THR A 103 -6.69 -7.78 3.55
N GLU A 104 -6.05 -8.86 3.99
CA GLU A 104 -6.11 -9.32 5.38
C GLU A 104 -5.40 -8.34 6.33
N HIS A 105 -4.26 -7.80 5.92
CA HIS A 105 -3.57 -6.77 6.68
C HIS A 105 -4.41 -5.51 6.85
N SER A 106 -5.07 -5.05 5.78
CA SER A 106 -6.01 -3.92 5.86
C SER A 106 -7.13 -4.16 6.85
N MET A 107 -7.73 -5.36 6.84
CA MET A 107 -8.76 -5.72 7.82
C MET A 107 -8.21 -5.84 9.24
N ALA A 108 -6.99 -6.36 9.41
CA ALA A 108 -6.30 -6.43 10.69
C ALA A 108 -6.06 -5.03 11.27
N MET A 109 -5.59 -4.08 10.45
CA MET A 109 -5.38 -2.68 10.83
C MET A 109 -6.70 -2.00 11.22
N ILE A 110 -7.79 -2.21 10.45
CA ILE A 110 -9.13 -1.72 10.79
C ILE A 110 -9.55 -2.22 12.18
N LEU A 111 -9.43 -3.51 12.43
CA LEU A 111 -9.83 -4.13 13.70
C LEU A 111 -8.92 -3.72 14.87
N ALA A 112 -7.61 -3.69 14.65
CA ALA A 112 -6.64 -3.28 15.66
C ALA A 112 -6.91 -1.84 16.12
N MET A 113 -7.13 -0.94 15.21
CA MET A 113 -7.45 0.47 15.47
C MET A 113 -8.84 0.62 16.12
N ALA A 114 -9.88 0.01 15.55
CA ALA A 114 -11.25 0.10 16.05
C ALA A 114 -11.39 -0.41 17.48
N ARG A 115 -10.60 -1.41 17.87
CA ARG A 115 -10.61 -2.01 19.22
C ARG A 115 -9.47 -1.53 20.10
N GLN A 116 -8.58 -0.64 19.59
CA GLN A 116 -7.42 -0.09 20.31
C GLN A 116 -6.52 -1.23 20.86
N ILE A 117 -6.31 -2.27 20.06
CA ILE A 117 -5.61 -3.49 20.51
C ILE A 117 -4.15 -3.19 20.90
N PRO A 118 -3.34 -2.45 20.09
CA PRO A 118 -1.96 -2.15 20.46
C PRO A 118 -1.84 -1.41 21.78
N ASP A 119 -2.65 -0.35 21.97
CA ASP A 119 -2.63 0.48 23.17
C ASP A 119 -3.05 -0.30 24.42
N ALA A 120 -4.12 -1.10 24.30
CA ALA A 120 -4.61 -1.93 25.39
C ALA A 120 -3.60 -3.02 25.79
N ASN A 121 -2.95 -3.65 24.80
CA ASN A 121 -1.91 -4.64 25.04
C ASN A 121 -0.69 -4.03 25.73
N GLN A 122 -0.22 -2.86 25.27
CA GLN A 122 0.90 -2.16 25.86
C GLN A 122 0.60 -1.77 27.32
N SER A 123 -0.56 -1.13 27.56
CA SER A 123 -1.01 -0.73 28.90
C SER A 123 -1.03 -1.89 29.88
N LEU A 124 -1.55 -3.06 29.45
CA LEU A 124 -1.62 -4.22 30.32
C LEU A 124 -0.24 -4.85 30.59
N LYS A 125 0.65 -4.88 29.61
CA LYS A 125 2.05 -5.31 29.79
C LYS A 125 2.84 -4.43 30.74
N GLU A 126 2.50 -3.13 30.80
CA GLU A 126 3.04 -2.17 31.78
C GLU A 126 2.41 -2.30 33.18
N GLY A 127 1.56 -3.29 33.40
CA GLY A 127 0.91 -3.55 34.70
C GLY A 127 -0.28 -2.62 34.98
N LYS A 128 -0.79 -1.89 33.99
CA LYS A 128 -1.92 -0.96 34.15
C LYS A 128 -3.25 -1.66 33.83
N TRP A 129 -4.24 -1.53 34.71
CA TRP A 129 -5.58 -2.11 34.53
C TRP A 129 -6.62 -1.03 34.16
N ASN A 130 -6.52 -0.48 32.94
CA ASN A 130 -7.27 0.71 32.49
C ASN A 130 -8.41 0.37 31.51
N ARG A 131 -9.28 -0.60 31.84
CA ARG A 131 -10.35 -1.09 30.93
C ARG A 131 -11.24 -0.02 30.34
N SER A 132 -11.58 1.01 31.11
CA SER A 132 -12.49 2.08 30.69
C SER A 132 -11.88 3.01 29.62
N GLN A 133 -10.55 3.05 29.50
CA GLN A 133 -9.85 3.90 28.51
C GLN A 133 -9.90 3.28 27.10
N PHE A 134 -10.03 1.96 27.01
CA PHE A 134 -9.99 1.24 25.73
C PHE A 134 -11.40 0.85 25.26
N LYS A 135 -12.31 1.85 25.22
CA LYS A 135 -13.60 1.70 24.59
C LYS A 135 -13.43 1.69 23.06
N GLY A 136 -13.55 0.52 22.47
CA GLY A 136 -13.50 0.36 21.02
C GLY A 136 -14.79 0.81 20.32
N THR A 137 -14.71 0.84 18.98
CA THR A 137 -15.83 1.05 18.08
C THR A 137 -16.20 -0.27 17.42
N GLU A 138 -17.48 -0.60 17.35
CA GLU A 138 -17.96 -1.75 16.56
C GLU A 138 -18.00 -1.37 15.09
N LEU A 139 -17.69 -2.33 14.19
CA LEU A 139 -17.81 -2.14 12.75
C LEU A 139 -19.26 -2.29 12.27
N TYR A 140 -20.09 -2.98 13.05
CA TYR A 140 -21.49 -3.27 12.71
C TYR A 140 -22.27 -1.97 12.47
N HIS A 141 -22.99 -1.92 11.34
CA HIS A 141 -23.75 -0.74 10.87
C HIS A 141 -22.93 0.53 10.59
N LYS A 142 -21.59 0.46 10.62
CA LYS A 142 -20.74 1.58 10.22
C LYS A 142 -20.56 1.63 8.70
N THR A 143 -20.26 2.81 8.20
CA THR A 143 -19.96 3.04 6.78
C THR A 143 -18.45 2.98 6.55
N LEU A 144 -18.02 2.08 5.66
CA LEU A 144 -16.64 2.03 5.17
C LEU A 144 -16.58 2.73 3.80
N GLY A 145 -15.81 3.80 3.73
CA GLY A 145 -15.41 4.45 2.49
C GLY A 145 -14.17 3.75 1.91
N ILE A 146 -14.25 3.32 0.66
CA ILE A 146 -13.14 2.69 -0.05
C ILE A 146 -12.69 3.59 -1.19
N ILE A 147 -11.41 4.00 -1.18
CA ILE A 147 -10.80 4.77 -2.26
C ILE A 147 -9.91 3.85 -3.07
N GLY A 148 -10.39 3.43 -4.24
CA GLY A 148 -9.79 2.42 -5.09
C GLY A 148 -10.46 1.04 -4.95
N THR A 149 -11.17 0.61 -5.99
CA THR A 149 -11.92 -0.66 -6.05
C THR A 149 -11.19 -1.72 -6.91
N GLY A 150 -9.86 -1.72 -6.85
CA GLY A 150 -9.04 -2.78 -7.39
C GLY A 150 -9.20 -4.11 -6.62
N ARG A 151 -8.36 -5.10 -6.92
CA ARG A 151 -8.41 -6.44 -6.28
C ARG A 151 -8.43 -6.38 -4.76
N ILE A 152 -7.54 -5.58 -4.16
CA ILE A 152 -7.43 -5.43 -2.70
C ILE A 152 -8.66 -4.70 -2.14
N GLY A 153 -9.04 -3.54 -2.71
CA GLY A 153 -10.18 -2.77 -2.22
C GLY A 153 -11.49 -3.57 -2.26
N LEU A 154 -11.73 -4.34 -3.33
CA LEU A 154 -12.88 -5.25 -3.41
C LEU A 154 -12.75 -6.44 -2.43
N GLY A 155 -11.54 -6.93 -2.20
CA GLY A 155 -11.27 -7.94 -1.18
C GLY A 155 -11.63 -7.47 0.23
N VAL A 156 -11.29 -6.22 0.56
CA VAL A 156 -11.66 -5.55 1.83
C VAL A 156 -13.16 -5.33 1.89
N ALA A 157 -13.79 -4.80 0.82
CA ALA A 157 -15.24 -4.60 0.75
C ALA A 157 -16.02 -5.89 1.08
N LYS A 158 -15.62 -7.00 0.46
CA LYS A 158 -16.25 -8.31 0.70
C LYS A 158 -16.18 -8.73 2.17
N ARG A 159 -15.02 -8.55 2.81
CA ARG A 159 -14.81 -8.92 4.23
C ARG A 159 -15.53 -7.96 5.17
N ALA A 160 -15.47 -6.66 4.89
CA ALA A 160 -16.15 -5.64 5.70
C ALA A 160 -17.67 -5.82 5.72
N LYS A 161 -18.28 -6.25 4.60
CA LYS A 161 -19.70 -6.63 4.57
C LYS A 161 -20.04 -7.76 5.52
N SER A 162 -19.16 -8.74 5.71
CA SER A 162 -19.36 -9.83 6.69
C SER A 162 -19.35 -9.33 8.14
N PHE A 163 -18.79 -8.14 8.40
CA PHE A 163 -18.90 -7.43 9.67
C PHE A 163 -20.15 -6.54 9.76
N GLY A 164 -21.06 -6.59 8.78
CA GLY A 164 -22.26 -5.79 8.74
C GLY A 164 -22.04 -4.31 8.40
N MET A 165 -20.91 -3.96 7.75
CA MET A 165 -20.64 -2.61 7.30
C MET A 165 -21.37 -2.27 6.00
N LYS A 166 -21.75 -1.00 5.85
CA LYS A 166 -22.17 -0.42 4.57
C LYS A 166 -20.93 0.03 3.80
N ILE A 167 -20.90 -0.21 2.49
CA ILE A 167 -19.76 0.13 1.64
C ILE A 167 -20.14 1.27 0.69
N ILE A 168 -19.39 2.37 0.75
CA ILE A 168 -19.38 3.42 -0.26
C ILE A 168 -18.00 3.48 -0.89
N ALA A 169 -17.87 3.73 -2.19
CA ALA A 169 -16.59 3.68 -2.84
C ALA A 169 -16.39 4.74 -3.93
N PHE A 170 -15.17 5.23 -4.01
CA PHE A 170 -14.66 6.03 -5.11
C PHE A 170 -13.63 5.24 -5.92
N ASP A 171 -13.87 5.14 -7.21
CA ASP A 171 -12.91 4.68 -8.18
C ASP A 171 -13.35 5.19 -9.57
N PRO A 172 -12.47 5.83 -10.35
CA PRO A 172 -12.84 6.36 -11.66
C PRO A 172 -13.28 5.27 -12.66
N TYR A 173 -12.91 4.01 -12.41
CA TYR A 173 -13.25 2.86 -13.27
C TYR A 173 -14.42 2.02 -12.74
N LEU A 174 -14.97 2.33 -11.57
CA LEU A 174 -16.13 1.63 -11.03
C LEU A 174 -17.40 2.08 -11.77
N THR A 175 -17.92 1.23 -12.65
CA THR A 175 -19.19 1.53 -13.36
C THR A 175 -20.40 1.38 -12.42
N ALA A 176 -21.52 2.00 -12.78
CA ALA A 176 -22.77 1.89 -12.01
C ALA A 176 -23.27 0.44 -11.95
N GLU A 177 -23.15 -0.30 -13.08
CA GLU A 177 -23.56 -1.70 -13.18
C GLU A 177 -22.71 -2.57 -12.24
N LYS A 178 -21.40 -2.37 -12.24
CA LYS A 178 -20.47 -3.14 -11.39
C LYS A 178 -20.67 -2.82 -9.91
N ALA A 179 -20.90 -1.57 -9.58
CA ALA A 179 -21.20 -1.15 -8.22
C ALA A 179 -22.51 -1.82 -7.70
N LYS A 180 -23.54 -1.86 -8.53
CA LYS A 180 -24.81 -2.53 -8.22
C LYS A 180 -24.63 -4.05 -8.05
N GLU A 181 -23.89 -4.71 -8.96
CA GLU A 181 -23.59 -6.15 -8.86
C GLU A 181 -22.85 -6.47 -7.54
N LEU A 182 -21.95 -5.62 -7.15
CA LEU A 182 -21.13 -5.78 -5.93
C LEU A 182 -21.86 -5.27 -4.67
N ASP A 183 -23.06 -4.70 -4.81
CA ASP A 183 -23.78 -4.04 -3.72
C ASP A 183 -22.88 -3.02 -2.99
N ILE A 184 -22.30 -2.11 -3.76
CA ILE A 184 -21.44 -1.01 -3.32
C ILE A 184 -22.08 0.28 -3.82
N GLU A 185 -22.22 1.28 -2.95
CA GLU A 185 -22.67 2.60 -3.36
C GLU A 185 -21.49 3.39 -3.92
N ARG A 186 -21.64 3.98 -5.12
CA ARG A 186 -20.65 4.90 -5.67
C ARG A 186 -20.75 6.25 -4.96
N ALA A 187 -19.59 6.81 -4.61
CA ALA A 187 -19.51 8.11 -3.97
C ALA A 187 -18.29 8.89 -4.51
N SER A 188 -18.31 10.21 -4.42
CA SER A 188 -17.14 11.05 -4.60
C SER A 188 -16.22 10.97 -3.36
N VAL A 189 -15.00 11.49 -3.48
CA VAL A 189 -14.06 11.58 -2.34
C VAL A 189 -14.66 12.46 -1.23
N ASP A 190 -15.31 13.57 -1.59
CA ASP A 190 -15.95 14.46 -0.62
C ASP A 190 -17.15 13.79 0.08
N GLU A 191 -17.96 13.04 -0.64
CA GLU A 191 -19.05 12.27 -0.04
C GLU A 191 -18.52 11.18 0.91
N ILE A 192 -17.36 10.57 0.59
CA ILE A 192 -16.71 9.63 1.48
C ILE A 192 -16.26 10.34 2.75
N ALA A 193 -15.62 11.51 2.66
CA ALA A 193 -15.22 12.29 3.82
C ALA A 193 -16.41 12.58 4.76
N GLN A 194 -17.53 13.04 4.19
CA GLN A 194 -18.71 13.45 4.95
C GLN A 194 -19.49 12.28 5.57
N ARG A 195 -19.45 11.09 4.94
CA ARG A 195 -20.37 10.00 5.28
C ARG A 195 -19.70 8.78 5.92
N ALA A 196 -18.41 8.55 5.67
CA ALA A 196 -17.73 7.38 6.17
C ALA A 196 -17.42 7.47 7.68
N ASP A 197 -17.49 6.35 8.37
CA ASP A 197 -16.97 6.18 9.73
C ASP A 197 -15.57 5.58 9.72
N PHE A 198 -15.25 4.81 8.66
CA PHE A 198 -13.93 4.29 8.35
C PHE A 198 -13.61 4.58 6.89
N VAL A 199 -12.35 4.90 6.59
CA VAL A 199 -11.86 5.06 5.22
C VAL A 199 -10.62 4.21 5.02
N THR A 200 -10.56 3.50 3.91
CA THR A 200 -9.37 2.73 3.52
C THR A 200 -8.98 3.04 2.08
N VAL A 201 -7.67 3.17 1.85
CA VAL A 201 -7.10 3.58 0.57
C VAL A 201 -6.44 2.39 -0.12
N HIS A 202 -6.76 2.18 -1.40
CA HIS A 202 -6.26 1.08 -2.23
C HIS A 202 -5.95 1.51 -3.67
N THR A 203 -5.43 2.73 -3.83
CA THR A 203 -5.01 3.28 -5.12
C THR A 203 -3.49 3.20 -5.28
N PRO A 204 -2.96 3.17 -6.51
CA PRO A 204 -1.55 3.43 -6.74
C PRO A 204 -1.22 4.90 -6.46
N LEU A 205 0.05 5.20 -6.15
CA LEU A 205 0.54 6.56 -6.09
C LEU A 205 0.75 7.08 -7.54
N THR A 206 0.09 8.15 -7.88
CA THR A 206 0.16 8.82 -9.17
C THR A 206 0.06 10.33 -8.95
N PRO A 207 0.37 11.18 -9.95
CA PRO A 207 0.13 12.62 -9.82
C PRO A 207 -1.31 13.01 -9.46
N LYS A 208 -2.30 12.15 -9.76
CA LYS A 208 -3.72 12.38 -9.43
C LYS A 208 -4.12 11.89 -8.04
N THR A 209 -3.36 10.97 -7.46
CA THR A 209 -3.66 10.38 -6.15
C THR A 209 -2.71 10.85 -5.06
N LYS A 210 -1.62 11.53 -5.42
CA LYS A 210 -0.73 12.18 -4.46
C LYS A 210 -1.48 13.29 -3.72
N GLY A 211 -1.49 13.23 -2.38
CA GLY A 211 -2.21 14.17 -1.54
C GLY A 211 -3.73 14.18 -1.77
N LEU A 212 -4.29 13.07 -2.25
CA LEU A 212 -5.75 12.95 -2.46
C LEU A 212 -6.52 13.12 -1.15
N ILE A 213 -5.96 12.64 -0.06
CA ILE A 213 -6.48 12.82 1.29
C ILE A 213 -5.65 13.90 1.95
N ASN A 214 -6.18 15.10 2.01
CA ASN A 214 -5.51 16.31 2.46
C ASN A 214 -6.33 17.06 3.52
N ALA A 215 -5.93 18.27 3.85
CA ALA A 215 -6.61 19.10 4.86
C ALA A 215 -8.09 19.37 4.52
N ASP A 216 -8.44 19.54 3.24
CA ASP A 216 -9.82 19.78 2.81
C ASP A 216 -10.69 18.53 3.02
N PHE A 217 -10.13 17.34 2.79
CA PHE A 217 -10.80 16.09 3.12
C PHE A 217 -11.10 15.99 4.62
N PHE A 218 -10.08 16.24 5.46
CA PHE A 218 -10.24 16.16 6.91
C PHE A 218 -11.18 17.21 7.48
N ALA A 219 -11.23 18.41 6.89
CA ALA A 219 -12.15 19.47 7.30
C ALA A 219 -13.63 19.10 7.09
N GLN A 220 -13.93 18.21 6.12
CA GLN A 220 -15.27 17.72 5.84
C GLN A 220 -15.60 16.41 6.56
N ALA A 221 -14.61 15.78 7.19
CA ALA A 221 -14.74 14.46 7.78
C ALA A 221 -15.61 14.46 9.05
N LYS A 222 -16.18 13.28 9.36
CA LYS A 222 -16.82 13.11 10.66
C LYS A 222 -15.77 13.08 11.78
N PRO A 223 -16.03 13.67 12.95
CA PRO A 223 -15.09 13.63 14.09
C PRO A 223 -14.75 12.21 14.59
N ASN A 224 -15.58 11.24 14.29
CA ASN A 224 -15.33 9.83 14.60
C ASN A 224 -14.67 9.04 13.49
N LEU A 225 -14.29 9.68 12.37
CA LEU A 225 -13.64 9.02 11.26
C LEU A 225 -12.34 8.33 11.72
N GLN A 226 -12.14 7.11 11.25
CA GLN A 226 -10.91 6.35 11.37
C GLN A 226 -10.38 6.02 9.97
N ILE A 227 -9.11 6.35 9.68
CA ILE A 227 -8.54 6.22 8.34
C ILE A 227 -7.39 5.21 8.30
N ILE A 228 -7.32 4.43 7.21
CA ILE A 228 -6.35 3.36 7.02
C ILE A 228 -5.64 3.53 5.68
N ASN A 229 -4.31 3.45 5.70
CA ASN A 229 -3.50 3.38 4.49
C ASN A 229 -2.49 2.22 4.55
N VAL A 230 -2.74 1.19 3.76
CA VAL A 230 -1.88 0.03 3.52
C VAL A 230 -1.52 -0.05 2.02
N ALA A 231 -1.66 1.06 1.30
CA ALA A 231 -1.45 1.09 -0.14
C ALA A 231 -0.09 1.70 -0.52
N ARG A 232 0.04 3.02 -0.41
CA ARG A 232 1.26 3.79 -0.71
C ARG A 232 1.35 5.02 0.17
N GLY A 233 2.56 5.37 0.61
CA GLY A 233 2.84 6.69 1.18
C GLY A 233 2.54 7.81 0.20
N GLY A 234 2.30 9.02 0.69
CA GLY A 234 2.01 10.20 -0.13
C GLY A 234 0.61 10.28 -0.74
N ILE A 235 -0.26 9.25 -0.58
CA ILE A 235 -1.68 9.36 -0.95
C ILE A 235 -2.43 10.18 0.11
N ILE A 236 -2.09 9.96 1.36
CA ILE A 236 -2.51 10.82 2.48
C ILE A 236 -1.38 11.82 2.73
N ASP A 237 -1.72 13.10 2.81
CA ASP A 237 -0.80 14.14 3.28
C ASP A 237 -0.54 13.90 4.77
N GLU A 238 0.69 13.52 5.12
CA GLU A 238 1.07 13.12 6.48
C GLU A 238 0.96 14.27 7.47
N GLN A 239 1.31 15.50 7.07
CA GLN A 239 1.20 16.66 7.94
C GLN A 239 -0.28 17.03 8.18
N ALA A 240 -1.10 16.98 7.13
CA ALA A 240 -2.53 17.22 7.26
C ALA A 240 -3.21 16.16 8.15
N LEU A 241 -2.74 14.90 8.10
CA LEU A 241 -3.22 13.84 8.97
C LEU A 241 -2.90 14.11 10.44
N VAL A 242 -1.65 14.46 10.75
CA VAL A 242 -1.24 14.82 12.13
C VAL A 242 -2.07 16.01 12.64
N ASP A 243 -2.16 17.07 11.85
CA ASP A 243 -2.95 18.26 12.18
C ASP A 243 -4.42 17.93 12.46
N ALA A 244 -5.01 17.03 11.65
CA ALA A 244 -6.41 16.63 11.82
C ALA A 244 -6.63 15.82 13.11
N LEU A 245 -5.70 14.96 13.48
CA LEU A 245 -5.74 14.17 14.72
C LEU A 245 -5.53 15.05 15.95
N ASP A 246 -4.61 16.02 15.90
CA ASP A 246 -4.34 16.96 16.99
C ASP A 246 -5.54 17.88 17.24
N LYS A 247 -6.15 18.40 16.16
CA LYS A 247 -7.35 19.24 16.22
C LYS A 247 -8.64 18.46 16.53
N GLY A 248 -8.58 17.12 16.55
CA GLY A 248 -9.74 16.26 16.77
C GLY A 248 -10.77 16.29 15.63
N LEU A 249 -10.35 16.62 14.41
CA LEU A 249 -11.20 16.57 13.22
C LEU A 249 -11.52 15.13 12.83
N ILE A 250 -10.62 14.20 13.14
CA ILE A 250 -10.82 12.75 13.00
C ILE A 250 -10.36 12.03 14.27
N ALA A 251 -10.78 10.78 14.43
CA ALA A 251 -10.55 10.03 15.66
C ALA A 251 -9.18 9.32 15.72
N ARG A 252 -8.83 8.57 14.68
CA ARG A 252 -7.63 7.70 14.64
C ARG A 252 -7.16 7.43 13.21
N ALA A 253 -5.92 6.97 13.10
CA ALA A 253 -5.37 6.47 11.84
C ALA A 253 -4.63 5.13 12.04
N ALA A 254 -4.48 4.36 10.95
CA ALA A 254 -3.66 3.16 10.89
C ALA A 254 -2.83 3.20 9.59
N ILE A 255 -1.51 3.23 9.70
CA ILE A 255 -0.59 3.53 8.60
C ILE A 255 0.48 2.44 8.52
N ASP A 256 0.62 1.84 7.33
CA ASP A 256 1.62 0.82 7.02
C ASP A 256 2.63 1.29 5.95
N VAL A 257 2.44 2.49 5.40
CA VAL A 257 3.23 3.05 4.29
C VAL A 257 3.45 4.55 4.51
N PHE A 258 4.64 5.05 4.14
CA PHE A 258 5.06 6.41 4.48
C PHE A 258 5.58 7.14 3.23
N GLU A 259 5.55 8.48 3.26
CA GLU A 259 6.13 9.29 2.17
C GLU A 259 7.63 9.06 2.01
N HIS A 260 8.30 8.84 3.13
CA HIS A 260 9.72 8.51 3.17
C HIS A 260 9.93 7.24 3.99
N GLU A 261 10.56 6.24 3.37
CA GLU A 261 10.89 4.96 3.99
C GLU A 261 12.42 4.74 3.94
N PRO A 262 13.05 4.27 5.04
CA PRO A 262 12.46 3.85 6.33
C PRO A 262 11.95 5.02 7.18
N ALA A 263 10.78 4.83 7.81
CA ALA A 263 10.02 5.88 8.49
C ALA A 263 10.32 6.05 9.98
N THR A 264 11.53 5.70 10.43
CA THR A 264 11.91 5.69 11.86
C THR A 264 11.74 7.03 12.56
N ASP A 265 11.85 8.14 11.82
CA ASP A 265 11.72 9.51 12.33
C ASP A 265 10.42 10.22 11.94
N SER A 266 9.51 9.53 11.26
CA SER A 266 8.22 10.10 10.88
C SER A 266 7.42 10.54 12.11
N PRO A 267 6.75 11.71 12.08
CA PRO A 267 5.86 12.15 13.15
C PRO A 267 4.69 11.16 13.36
N LEU A 268 4.31 10.41 12.34
CA LEU A 268 3.24 9.41 12.42
C LEU A 268 3.60 8.29 13.39
N THR A 269 4.87 7.87 13.44
CA THR A 269 5.33 6.78 14.33
C THR A 269 5.33 7.14 15.81
N LYS A 270 5.19 8.44 16.14
CA LYS A 270 5.23 8.98 17.52
C LYS A 270 3.86 9.43 18.02
N HIS A 271 2.84 9.37 17.17
CA HIS A 271 1.52 9.91 17.49
C HIS A 271 0.60 8.87 18.14
N ASP A 272 0.09 9.12 19.36
CA ASP A 272 -0.69 8.17 20.18
C ASP A 272 -2.00 7.69 19.55
N LYS A 273 -2.55 8.43 18.57
CA LYS A 273 -3.79 8.04 17.87
C LYS A 273 -3.53 7.29 16.56
N ILE A 274 -2.25 6.96 16.26
CA ILE A 274 -1.88 6.26 15.03
C ILE A 274 -1.35 4.86 15.37
N VAL A 275 -1.91 3.85 14.75
CA VAL A 275 -1.35 2.51 14.71
C VAL A 275 -0.43 2.41 13.51
N VAL A 276 0.83 2.04 13.71
CA VAL A 276 1.82 1.88 12.64
C VAL A 276 2.33 0.45 12.56
N THR A 277 2.65 0.01 11.32
CA THR A 277 3.27 -1.30 11.06
C THR A 277 4.35 -1.18 9.99
#